data_9107a8cdc4cc3408d66346021350d0fd
#
_entry.id   9107a8cdc4cc3408d66346021350d0fd
#
_cell.length_a   1.000
_cell.length_b   1.000
_cell.length_c   1.000
_cell.angle_alpha   90.00
_cell.angle_beta   90.00
_cell.angle_gamma   90.00
#
_symmetry.space_group_name_H-M   'P 1'
#
loop_
_entity.id
_entity.type
_entity.pdbx_description
1 polymer ?
#
loop_
_entity_poly.entity_id
_entity_poly.type
_entity_poly.pdbx_seq_one_letter_code
_entity_poly.pdbx_strand_id
1 'polypeptide(L)'
;NGCSNITGGGLADNLKRVLPENLVAEINLTKINPSKIFKWLKKNNISDKEMLKTFNCGVGFCLIINPKNLDKIHKYFKKEYKPYIIGKIYKGKNKTKINGSINWF
;
A
#
# COMPACT_ATOMS: atom_id res chain seq x y z
N ASN A 1 3.95 7.66 13.62
CA ASN A 1 2.61 7.11 13.37
C ASN A 1 1.85 8.01 12.41
N GLY A 2 1.13 7.42 11.51
CA GLY A 2 0.35 8.16 10.53
C GLY A 2 -0.58 7.25 9.76
N CYS A 3 -1.34 7.85 8.87
CA CYS A 3 -2.23 7.09 7.99
C CYS A 3 -2.39 7.80 6.65
N SER A 4 -2.75 7.06 5.64
CA SER A 4 -2.98 7.58 4.30
C SER A 4 -4.17 6.88 3.65
N ASN A 5 -5.11 7.66 3.16
CA ASN A 5 -6.17 7.17 2.30
C ASN A 5 -5.62 7.08 0.86
N ILE A 6 -5.72 5.91 0.27
CA ILE A 6 -5.15 5.69 -1.07
C ILE A 6 -6.23 5.93 -2.13
N THR A 7 -6.11 7.07 -2.79
CA THR A 7 -7.02 7.56 -3.82
C THR A 7 -6.32 7.63 -5.18
N GLY A 8 -6.81 8.47 -6.09
CA GLY A 8 -6.17 8.68 -7.40
C GLY A 8 -4.68 9.05 -7.24
N GLY A 9 -3.84 8.57 -8.13
CA GLY A 9 -2.40 8.64 -8.03
C GLY A 9 -1.75 7.39 -7.43
N GLY A 10 -2.54 6.54 -6.76
CA GLY A 10 -2.10 5.24 -6.23
C GLY A 10 -1.26 5.33 -4.96
N LEU A 11 -0.69 4.19 -4.58
CA LEU A 11 0.08 4.03 -3.35
C LEU A 11 1.24 5.02 -3.22
N ALA A 12 2.08 5.11 -4.25
CA ALA A 12 3.31 5.90 -4.19
C ALA A 12 3.03 7.37 -3.89
N ASP A 13 2.14 8.00 -4.64
CA ASP A 13 1.83 9.43 -4.47
C ASP A 13 1.17 9.71 -3.14
N ASN A 14 0.22 8.88 -2.73
CA ASN A 14 -0.53 9.11 -1.49
C ASN A 14 0.35 8.89 -0.26
N LEU A 15 1.21 7.89 -0.26
CA LEU A 15 2.15 7.67 0.85
C LEU A 15 3.18 8.78 0.94
N LYS A 16 3.71 9.23 -0.19
CA LYS A 16 4.68 10.31 -0.22
C LYS A 16 4.17 11.59 0.45
N ARG A 17 2.89 11.90 0.26
CA ARG A 17 2.27 13.11 0.82
C ARG A 17 2.23 13.13 2.35
N VAL A 18 2.12 11.98 2.99
CA VAL A 18 2.00 11.89 4.45
C VAL A 18 3.33 11.67 5.15
N LEU A 19 4.40 11.39 4.41
CA LEU A 19 5.71 11.15 4.99
C LEU A 19 6.51 12.45 5.16
N PRO A 20 7.22 12.61 6.30
CA PRO A 20 8.23 13.66 6.44
C PRO A 20 9.35 13.53 5.40
N GLU A 21 10.06 14.63 5.16
CA GLU A 21 11.12 14.70 4.14
C GLU A 21 12.29 13.74 4.36
N ASN A 22 12.49 13.30 5.60
CA ASN A 22 13.59 12.41 5.98
C ASN A 22 13.21 10.93 6.07
N LEU A 23 12.04 10.55 5.58
CA LEU A 23 11.56 9.17 5.61
C LEU A 23 11.26 8.62 4.22
N VAL A 24 11.45 7.33 4.08
CA VAL A 24 11.16 6.57 2.85
C VAL A 24 10.15 5.48 3.18
N ALA A 25 9.14 5.31 2.33
CA ALA A 25 8.26 4.15 2.35
C ALA A 25 8.76 3.13 1.32
N GLU A 26 9.05 1.92 1.75
CA GLU A 26 9.40 0.82 0.86
C GLU A 26 8.26 -0.19 0.84
N ILE A 27 7.63 -0.35 -0.33
CA ILE A 27 6.47 -1.21 -0.54
C ILE A 27 6.87 -2.45 -1.30
N ASN A 28 6.48 -3.61 -0.79
CA ASN A 28 6.64 -4.88 -1.48
C ASN A 28 5.32 -5.28 -2.13
N LEU A 29 5.25 -5.14 -3.44
CA LEU A 29 4.03 -5.41 -4.20
C LEU A 29 3.59 -6.88 -4.13
N THR A 30 4.51 -7.80 -3.84
CA THR A 30 4.16 -9.21 -3.70
C THR A 30 3.27 -9.48 -2.49
N LYS A 31 3.23 -8.55 -1.53
CA LYS A 31 2.40 -8.65 -0.32
C LYS A 31 0.98 -8.13 -0.52
N ILE A 32 0.70 -7.48 -1.64
CA ILE A 32 -0.62 -6.89 -1.90
C ILE A 32 -1.58 -7.95 -2.42
N ASN A 33 -2.77 -7.99 -1.81
CA ASN A 33 -3.88 -8.85 -2.24
C ASN A 33 -4.90 -8.00 -2.99
N PRO A 34 -4.84 -7.92 -4.32
CA PRO A 34 -5.80 -7.13 -5.08
C PRO A 34 -7.19 -7.75 -4.98
N SER A 35 -8.21 -6.91 -4.80
CA SER A 35 -9.59 -7.38 -4.81
C SER A 35 -10.05 -7.80 -6.20
N LYS A 36 -11.15 -8.55 -6.27
CA LYS A 36 -11.67 -9.11 -7.52
C LYS A 36 -11.87 -8.08 -8.63
N ILE A 37 -12.33 -6.87 -8.28
CA ILE A 37 -12.56 -5.81 -9.28
C ILE A 37 -11.25 -5.40 -9.96
N PHE A 38 -10.16 -5.32 -9.23
CA PHE A 38 -8.86 -4.95 -9.81
C PHE A 38 -8.26 -6.07 -10.66
N LYS A 39 -8.48 -7.32 -10.29
CA LYS A 39 -8.11 -8.47 -11.12
C LYS A 39 -8.88 -8.45 -12.45
N TRP A 40 -10.16 -8.14 -12.40
CA TRP A 40 -10.98 -8.00 -13.59
C TRP A 40 -10.48 -6.86 -14.49
N LEU A 41 -10.18 -5.70 -13.92
CA LEU A 41 -9.60 -4.57 -14.65
C LEU A 41 -8.27 -4.96 -15.32
N LYS A 42 -7.41 -5.68 -14.59
CA LYS A 42 -6.13 -6.13 -15.12
C LYS A 42 -6.27 -7.02 -16.36
N LYS A 43 -7.29 -7.86 -16.40
CA LYS A 43 -7.59 -8.73 -17.56
C LYS A 43 -7.92 -7.95 -18.83
N ASN A 44 -8.24 -6.67 -18.74
CA ASN A 44 -8.55 -5.81 -19.88
C ASN A 44 -7.32 -5.11 -20.47
N ASN A 45 -6.15 -5.76 -20.39
CA ASN A 45 -4.89 -5.29 -20.96
C ASN A 45 -4.37 -3.96 -20.41
N ILE A 46 -4.64 -3.68 -19.13
CA ILE A 46 -4.11 -2.51 -18.45
C ILE A 46 -2.73 -2.89 -17.91
N SER A 47 -1.70 -2.07 -18.19
CA SER A 47 -0.35 -2.33 -17.70
C SER A 47 -0.28 -2.19 -16.16
N ASP A 48 0.68 -2.89 -15.54
CA ASP A 48 0.91 -2.77 -14.09
C ASP A 48 1.20 -1.32 -13.68
N LYS A 49 1.97 -0.61 -14.50
CA LYS A 49 2.28 0.80 -14.26
C LYS A 49 1.03 1.66 -14.20
N GLU A 50 0.10 1.46 -15.11
CA GLU A 50 -1.16 2.19 -15.15
C GLU A 50 -2.08 1.81 -13.99
N MET A 51 -2.14 0.53 -13.64
CA MET A 51 -2.91 0.05 -12.48
C MET A 51 -2.43 0.74 -11.19
N LEU A 52 -1.13 0.77 -10.97
CA LEU A 52 -0.53 1.36 -9.76
C LEU A 52 -0.64 2.88 -9.70
N LYS A 53 -0.68 3.54 -10.85
CA LYS A 53 -0.81 5.00 -10.94
C LYS A 53 -2.25 5.46 -10.74
N THR A 54 -3.20 4.69 -11.25
CA THR A 54 -4.61 5.11 -11.31
C THR A 54 -5.43 4.60 -10.13
N PHE A 55 -5.15 3.37 -9.70
CA PHE A 55 -5.96 2.67 -8.71
C PHE A 55 -5.19 2.37 -7.43
N ASN A 56 -5.93 2.15 -6.34
CA ASN A 56 -5.36 1.68 -5.09
C ASN A 56 -5.06 0.17 -5.09
N CYS A 57 -5.50 -0.55 -6.11
CA CYS A 57 -5.30 -1.99 -6.29
C CYS A 57 -5.75 -2.86 -5.10
N GLY A 58 -6.70 -2.35 -4.31
CA GLY A 58 -7.22 -3.05 -3.13
C GLY A 58 -6.62 -2.58 -1.81
N VAL A 59 -5.64 -1.68 -1.86
CA VAL A 59 -5.06 -1.05 -0.66
C VAL A 59 -5.68 0.33 -0.51
N GLY A 60 -6.86 0.40 0.10
CA GLY A 60 -7.60 1.65 0.21
C GLY A 60 -7.13 2.57 1.32
N PHE A 61 -6.47 2.02 2.33
CA PHE A 61 -6.01 2.78 3.49
C PHE A 61 -4.74 2.16 4.07
N CYS A 62 -3.75 2.99 4.35
CA CYS A 62 -2.49 2.55 4.95
C CYS A 62 -2.32 3.12 6.34
N LEU A 63 -1.85 2.30 7.25
CA LEU A 63 -1.43 2.70 8.60
C LEU A 63 0.08 2.61 8.69
N ILE A 64 0.70 3.66 9.23
CA ILE A 64 2.13 3.69 9.54
C ILE A 64 2.25 3.63 11.05
N ILE A 65 2.77 2.51 11.54
CA ILE A 65 2.80 2.22 12.97
C ILE A 65 4.17 1.68 13.40
N ASN A 66 4.44 1.76 14.70
CA ASN A 66 5.55 1.05 15.28
C ASN A 66 5.25 -0.46 15.23
N PRO A 67 6.21 -1.30 14.75
CA PRO A 67 5.99 -2.76 14.67
C PRO A 67 5.54 -3.40 15.98
N LYS A 68 5.93 -2.85 17.12
CA LYS A 68 5.50 -3.33 18.45
C LYS A 68 3.99 -3.28 18.66
N ASN A 69 3.30 -2.41 17.92
CA ASN A 69 1.86 -2.21 18.07
C ASN A 69 1.02 -3.05 17.09
N LEU A 70 1.64 -3.86 16.26
CA LEU A 70 0.94 -4.62 15.23
C LEU A 70 -0.14 -5.55 15.81
N ASP A 71 0.22 -6.35 16.81
CA ASP A 71 -0.74 -7.29 17.44
C ASP A 71 -1.89 -6.55 18.11
N LYS A 72 -1.59 -5.43 18.76
CA LYS A 72 -2.59 -4.60 19.40
C LYS A 72 -3.58 -4.03 18.39
N ILE A 73 -3.08 -3.56 17.26
CA ILE A 73 -3.92 -3.00 16.19
C ILE A 73 -4.81 -4.08 15.55
N HIS A 74 -4.27 -5.28 15.33
CA HIS A 74 -5.05 -6.38 14.78
C HIS A 74 -6.32 -6.68 15.58
N LYS A 75 -6.30 -6.46 16.89
CA LYS A 75 -7.46 -6.72 17.77
C LYS A 75 -8.63 -5.76 17.53
N TYR A 76 -8.38 -4.60 16.94
CA TYR A 76 -9.42 -3.61 16.68
C TYR A 76 -10.17 -3.83 15.36
N PHE A 77 -9.71 -4.74 14.53
CA PHE A 77 -10.29 -4.98 13.20
C PHE A 77 -10.95 -6.34 13.12
N LYS A 78 -12.12 -6.38 12.47
CA LYS A 78 -12.76 -7.64 12.11
C LYS A 78 -11.90 -8.38 11.09
N LYS A 79 -12.06 -9.70 11.02
CA LYS A 79 -11.27 -10.57 10.12
C LYS A 79 -11.21 -10.05 8.67
N GLU A 80 -12.33 -9.53 8.15
CA GLU A 80 -12.44 -9.02 6.77
C GLU A 80 -11.64 -7.76 6.52
N TYR A 81 -11.42 -6.96 7.58
CA TYR A 81 -10.73 -5.67 7.51
C TYR A 81 -9.39 -5.69 8.23
N LYS A 82 -8.90 -6.86 8.58
CA LYS A 82 -7.65 -7.00 9.32
C LYS A 82 -6.48 -6.48 8.48
N PRO A 83 -5.69 -5.53 8.99
CA PRO A 83 -4.55 -5.02 8.24
C PRO A 83 -3.47 -6.09 8.07
N TYR A 84 -2.72 -5.98 7.00
CA TYR A 84 -1.56 -6.81 6.74
C TYR A 84 -0.37 -5.94 6.30
N ILE A 85 0.84 -6.44 6.52
CA ILE A 85 2.07 -5.68 6.25
C ILE A 85 2.35 -5.69 4.75
N ILE A 86 2.53 -4.50 4.16
CA ILE A 86 2.91 -4.35 2.75
C ILE A 86 4.28 -3.70 2.57
N GLY A 87 4.88 -3.21 3.65
CA GLY A 87 6.17 -2.54 3.53
C GLY A 87 6.67 -2.00 4.86
N LYS A 88 7.66 -1.14 4.78
CA LYS A 88 8.32 -0.54 5.94
C LYS A 88 8.71 0.90 5.67
N ILE A 89 8.94 1.64 6.76
CA ILE A 89 9.42 3.02 6.73
C ILE A 89 10.84 3.05 7.28
N TYR A 90 11.74 3.77 6.63
CA TYR A 90 13.10 3.97 7.11
C TYR A 90 13.62 5.38 6.77
N LYS A 91 14.75 5.76 7.37
CA LYS A 91 15.37 7.07 7.15
C LYS A 91 15.95 7.17 5.74
N GLY A 92 15.69 8.30 5.09
CA GLY A 92 16.19 8.60 3.76
C GLY A 92 15.50 9.83 3.21
N LYS A 93 15.78 10.20 1.97
CA LYS A 93 15.07 11.30 1.32
C LYS A 93 13.64 10.87 1.01
N ASN A 94 12.67 11.72 1.33
CA ASN A 94 11.25 11.44 1.11
C ASN A 94 10.97 10.90 -0.28
N LYS A 95 10.63 9.62 -0.34
CA LYS A 95 10.18 8.94 -1.55
C LYS A 95 9.43 7.67 -1.19
N THR A 96 8.74 7.11 -2.16
CA THR A 96 8.17 5.77 -2.06
C THR A 96 8.92 4.85 -3.01
N LYS A 97 9.54 3.82 -2.44
CA LYS A 97 10.27 2.80 -3.20
C LYS A 97 9.35 1.59 -3.39
N ILE A 98 9.16 1.19 -4.63
CA ILE A 98 8.27 0.09 -4.99
C ILE A 98 9.09 -1.09 -5.49
N ASN A 99 8.95 -2.25 -4.85
CA ASN A 99 9.67 -3.48 -5.20
C ASN A 99 8.71 -4.58 -5.59
N GLY A 100 9.15 -5.43 -6.52
CA GLY A 100 8.39 -6.60 -6.96
C GLY A 100 7.21 -6.23 -7.85
N SER A 101 6.28 -7.15 -7.98
CA SER A 101 5.05 -6.97 -8.74
C SER A 101 3.87 -7.61 -8.02
N ILE A 102 2.67 -7.10 -8.30
CA ILE A 102 1.44 -7.68 -7.76
C ILE A 102 1.17 -9.01 -8.46
N ASN A 103 0.88 -10.03 -7.67
CA ASN A 103 0.37 -11.29 -8.20
C ASN A 103 -1.14 -11.16 -8.41
N TRP A 104 -1.53 -10.90 -9.66
CA TRP A 104 -2.94 -10.66 -10.01
C TRP A 104 -3.77 -11.93 -10.02
N PHE A 105 -3.15 -13.04 -10.31
CA PHE A 105 -3.81 -14.32 -10.51
C PHE A 105 -3.07 -15.43 -9.75
#